data_fd745ad1825283db3b7687941aef83bb
#
_entry.id   fd745ad1825283db3b7687941aef83bb
#
_cell.length_a   1.000
_cell.length_b   1.000
_cell.length_c   1.000
_cell.angle_alpha   90.00
_cell.angle_beta   90.00
_cell.angle_gamma   90.00
#
_symmetry.space_group_name_H-M   'P 1'
#
loop_
_entity.id
_entity.type
_entity.pdbx_description
1 polymer ?
#
loop_
_entity_poly.entity_id
_entity_poly.type
_entity_poly.pdbx_seq_one_letter_code
_entity_poly.pdbx_strand_id
1 'polypeptide(L)'
;MTNGIRASQLFQNLPVYWSFREVLSLEQPIHTWIPLITEALRQFFAKCEPSQRIRSELPPHLSVTGDVYIGRNVSLPPFGTIEGPAYIDDECILRPSVYVRGNVIVGRGCVLGNSCEFKNSLLLEHVQVPHFNYVGDSILGNGAHLGAGCILSNLRLDQQCVCMQMPTGEKIQTGLRKLGAILGDGAQAGCNSVLQPGACLFPNAVVYPCESFKGTRLAKSAKALSQTDKNSLQ
;
A
#
# COMPACT_ATOMS: atom_id res chain seq x y z
N MET A 1 -8.54 24.44 -8.41
CA MET A 1 -7.36 23.58 -8.50
C MET A 1 -7.36 22.77 -7.23
N THR A 2 -7.44 21.45 -7.30
CA THR A 2 -7.44 20.58 -6.11
C THR A 2 -6.07 20.64 -5.48
N ASN A 3 -5.93 21.36 -4.38
CA ASN A 3 -4.72 21.38 -3.58
C ASN A 3 -4.50 19.98 -3.00
N GLY A 4 -3.36 19.32 -3.32
CA GLY A 4 -3.03 18.01 -2.78
C GLY A 4 -1.71 17.48 -3.33
N ILE A 5 -1.12 16.52 -2.64
CA ILE A 5 0.06 15.79 -3.12
C ILE A 5 -0.39 14.96 -4.33
N ARG A 6 0.19 15.18 -5.51
CA ARG A 6 -0.11 14.40 -6.71
C ARG A 6 0.59 13.05 -6.67
N ALA A 7 -0.02 12.06 -7.29
CA ALA A 7 0.58 10.73 -7.41
C ALA A 7 1.94 10.78 -8.12
N SER A 8 2.13 11.65 -9.12
CA SER A 8 3.41 11.87 -9.81
C SER A 8 4.56 12.39 -8.92
N GLN A 9 4.26 12.93 -7.75
CA GLN A 9 5.28 13.33 -6.77
C GLN A 9 5.78 12.16 -5.92
N LEU A 10 5.05 11.04 -5.92
CA LEU A 10 5.31 9.87 -5.09
C LEU A 10 5.74 8.66 -5.90
N PHE A 11 5.29 8.54 -7.15
CA PHE A 11 5.57 7.41 -8.02
C PHE A 11 6.18 7.90 -9.34
N GLN A 12 7.35 7.38 -9.69
CA GLN A 12 8.02 7.71 -10.95
C GLN A 12 7.27 7.13 -12.14
N ASN A 13 6.84 5.88 -12.01
CA ASN A 13 6.15 5.16 -13.07
C ASN A 13 5.02 4.31 -12.49
N LEU A 14 3.94 4.20 -13.25
CA LEU A 14 2.97 3.12 -13.07
C LEU A 14 3.38 1.93 -13.94
N PRO A 15 3.07 0.69 -13.53
CA PRO A 15 3.38 -0.51 -14.31
C PRO A 15 2.96 -0.37 -15.77
N VAL A 16 3.78 -0.80 -16.74
CA VAL A 16 3.54 -0.56 -18.18
C VAL A 16 2.21 -1.15 -18.65
N TYR A 17 1.86 -2.33 -18.15
CA TYR A 17 0.63 -3.06 -18.48
C TYR A 17 -0.44 -2.98 -17.39
N TRP A 18 -0.45 -1.88 -16.64
CA TRP A 18 -1.36 -1.74 -15.51
C TRP A 18 -2.81 -1.50 -15.97
N SER A 19 -3.69 -2.44 -15.64
CA SER A 19 -5.10 -2.44 -16.04
C SER A 19 -5.93 -1.30 -15.44
N PHE A 20 -5.39 -0.55 -14.49
CA PHE A 20 -6.12 0.46 -13.71
C PHE A 20 -5.78 1.91 -14.13
N ARG A 21 -4.99 2.13 -15.17
CA ARG A 21 -4.53 3.46 -15.61
C ARG A 21 -5.67 4.41 -16.00
N GLU A 22 -6.78 3.87 -16.47
CA GLU A 22 -7.95 4.69 -16.85
C GLU A 22 -8.62 5.35 -15.64
N VAL A 23 -8.50 4.73 -14.46
CA VAL A 23 -9.13 5.19 -13.22
C VAL A 23 -8.13 5.90 -12.31
N LEU A 24 -6.90 5.38 -12.21
CA LEU A 24 -5.85 5.84 -11.32
C LEU A 24 -4.74 6.51 -12.13
N SER A 25 -4.72 7.84 -12.15
CA SER A 25 -3.79 8.65 -12.94
C SER A 25 -2.76 9.37 -12.07
N LEU A 26 -1.51 9.48 -12.54
CA LEU A 26 -0.43 10.19 -11.86
C LEU A 26 -0.73 11.68 -11.62
N GLU A 27 -1.62 12.27 -12.40
CA GLU A 27 -2.00 13.69 -12.26
C GLU A 27 -3.03 13.95 -11.15
N GLN A 28 -3.66 12.90 -10.62
CA GLN A 28 -4.64 13.03 -9.55
C GLN A 28 -3.97 13.29 -8.19
N PRO A 29 -4.65 13.99 -7.26
CA PRO A 29 -4.25 14.02 -5.86
C PRO A 29 -4.30 12.60 -5.28
N ILE A 30 -3.22 12.16 -4.64
CA ILE A 30 -3.05 10.74 -4.26
C ILE A 30 -4.14 10.21 -3.34
N HIS A 31 -4.67 11.01 -2.42
CA HIS A 31 -5.72 10.59 -1.50
C HIS A 31 -7.03 10.21 -2.23
N THR A 32 -7.24 10.73 -3.44
CA THR A 32 -8.43 10.40 -4.25
C THR A 32 -8.38 8.98 -4.80
N TRP A 33 -7.24 8.32 -4.82
CA TRP A 33 -7.13 6.94 -5.28
C TRP A 33 -7.81 5.94 -4.33
N ILE A 34 -7.84 6.22 -3.03
CA ILE A 34 -8.46 5.31 -2.04
C ILE A 34 -9.93 4.98 -2.38
N PRO A 35 -10.83 5.95 -2.56
CA PRO A 35 -12.21 5.64 -2.97
C PRO A 35 -12.30 5.09 -4.39
N LEU A 36 -11.32 5.36 -5.26
CA LEU A 36 -11.31 4.88 -6.64
C LEU A 36 -10.89 3.41 -6.78
N ILE A 37 -10.29 2.78 -5.77
CA ILE A 37 -9.91 1.35 -5.80
C ILE A 37 -11.12 0.47 -6.14
N THR A 38 -12.26 0.73 -5.52
CA THR A 38 -13.51 -0.03 -5.79
C THR A 38 -13.94 0.07 -7.25
N GLU A 39 -13.92 1.27 -7.82
CA GLU A 39 -14.31 1.48 -9.22
C GLU A 39 -13.29 0.84 -10.18
N ALA A 40 -12.01 0.94 -9.88
CA ALA A 40 -10.95 0.32 -10.66
C ALA A 40 -11.11 -1.21 -10.73
N LEU A 41 -11.36 -1.85 -9.59
CA LEU A 41 -11.64 -3.29 -9.53
C LEU A 41 -12.94 -3.67 -10.24
N ARG A 42 -14.01 -2.89 -10.06
CA ARG A 42 -15.28 -3.11 -10.75
C ARG A 42 -15.10 -3.10 -12.28
N GLN A 43 -14.37 -2.13 -12.82
CA GLN A 43 -14.09 -2.06 -14.26
C GLN A 43 -13.23 -3.23 -14.74
N PHE A 44 -12.23 -3.64 -13.96
CA PHE A 44 -11.39 -4.79 -14.27
C PHE A 44 -12.23 -6.07 -14.34
N PHE A 45 -13.03 -6.37 -13.30
CA PHE A 45 -13.82 -7.59 -13.25
C PHE A 45 -14.97 -7.62 -14.26
N ALA A 46 -15.49 -6.48 -14.70
CA ALA A 46 -16.46 -6.40 -15.79
C ALA A 46 -15.88 -6.84 -17.15
N LYS A 47 -14.57 -6.74 -17.34
CA LYS A 47 -13.85 -7.12 -18.57
C LYS A 47 -13.13 -8.47 -18.45
N CYS A 48 -12.96 -9.01 -17.25
CA CYS A 48 -12.20 -10.22 -16.98
C CYS A 48 -13.13 -11.43 -16.85
N GLU A 49 -13.05 -12.36 -17.80
CA GLU A 49 -13.84 -13.59 -17.79
C GLU A 49 -13.54 -14.44 -16.53
N PRO A 50 -14.55 -15.03 -15.88
CA PRO A 50 -14.36 -15.85 -14.67
C PRO A 50 -13.31 -16.94 -14.80
N SER A 51 -13.25 -17.63 -15.96
CA SER A 51 -12.30 -18.68 -16.27
C SER A 51 -10.84 -18.23 -16.35
N GLN A 52 -10.60 -16.92 -16.44
CA GLN A 52 -9.27 -16.32 -16.54
C GLN A 52 -8.79 -15.70 -15.23
N ARG A 53 -9.59 -15.75 -14.16
CA ARG A 53 -9.32 -15.03 -12.92
C ARG A 53 -8.28 -15.72 -12.03
N ILE A 54 -8.26 -17.05 -12.00
CA ILE A 54 -7.33 -17.82 -11.16
C ILE A 54 -6.34 -18.53 -12.07
N ARG A 55 -5.09 -18.10 -12.04
CA ARG A 55 -4.01 -18.59 -12.91
C ARG A 55 -2.90 -19.33 -12.17
N SER A 56 -3.09 -19.53 -10.86
CA SER A 56 -2.22 -20.32 -10.00
C SER A 56 -3.05 -21.42 -9.33
N GLU A 57 -2.43 -22.56 -9.01
CA GLU A 57 -3.09 -23.64 -8.29
C GLU A 57 -3.46 -23.20 -6.87
N LEU A 58 -4.73 -23.38 -6.49
CA LEU A 58 -5.22 -23.02 -5.17
C LEU A 58 -4.99 -24.15 -4.17
N PRO A 59 -4.26 -23.90 -3.06
CA PRO A 59 -4.16 -24.85 -1.96
C PRO A 59 -5.52 -25.13 -1.31
N PRO A 60 -5.81 -26.38 -0.88
CA PRO A 60 -7.14 -26.80 -0.45
C PRO A 60 -7.67 -26.10 0.81
N HIS A 61 -6.79 -25.54 1.63
CA HIS A 61 -7.18 -24.83 2.86
C HIS A 61 -7.03 -23.30 2.77
N LEU A 62 -6.76 -22.78 1.57
CA LEU A 62 -6.81 -21.35 1.30
C LEU A 62 -8.25 -20.96 0.98
N SER A 63 -8.86 -20.10 1.81
CA SER A 63 -10.21 -19.59 1.57
C SER A 63 -10.13 -18.45 0.55
N VAL A 64 -10.81 -18.62 -0.60
CA VAL A 64 -10.92 -17.59 -1.64
C VAL A 64 -12.39 -17.38 -1.96
N THR A 65 -12.92 -16.16 -1.75
CA THR A 65 -14.32 -15.84 -1.93
C THR A 65 -14.52 -14.51 -2.65
N GLY A 66 -15.64 -14.40 -3.40
CA GLY A 66 -15.97 -13.20 -4.18
C GLY A 66 -15.15 -13.06 -5.47
N ASP A 67 -15.11 -11.84 -6.00
CA ASP A 67 -14.36 -11.54 -7.23
C ASP A 67 -12.87 -11.41 -6.93
N VAL A 68 -12.10 -12.47 -7.18
CA VAL A 68 -10.66 -12.53 -6.96
C VAL A 68 -9.93 -12.86 -8.25
N TYR A 69 -8.91 -12.07 -8.58
CA TYR A 69 -7.93 -12.37 -9.62
C TYR A 69 -6.60 -12.75 -8.98
N ILE A 70 -6.05 -13.88 -9.41
CA ILE A 70 -4.71 -14.36 -9.02
C ILE A 70 -3.93 -14.65 -10.29
N GLY A 71 -2.85 -13.92 -10.47
CA GLY A 71 -1.96 -14.01 -11.62
C GLY A 71 -1.18 -15.31 -11.71
N ARG A 72 -0.20 -15.34 -12.60
CA ARG A 72 0.69 -16.49 -12.83
C ARG A 72 1.85 -16.49 -11.84
N ASN A 73 2.35 -17.68 -11.53
CA ASN A 73 3.53 -17.87 -10.67
C ASN A 73 3.37 -17.22 -9.28
N VAL A 74 2.14 -17.11 -8.80
CA VAL A 74 1.87 -16.63 -7.44
C VAL A 74 2.13 -17.76 -6.45
N SER A 75 3.04 -17.53 -5.50
CA SER A 75 3.28 -18.47 -4.40
C SER A 75 2.18 -18.30 -3.35
N LEU A 76 1.27 -19.27 -3.27
CA LEU A 76 0.13 -19.25 -2.35
C LEU A 76 0.44 -20.06 -1.08
N PRO A 77 -0.03 -19.58 0.09
CA PRO A 77 0.18 -20.28 1.36
C PRO A 77 -0.77 -21.48 1.51
N PRO A 78 -0.41 -22.49 2.32
CA PRO A 78 -1.29 -23.62 2.58
C PRO A 78 -2.62 -23.25 3.24
N PHE A 79 -2.70 -22.07 3.93
CA PHE A 79 -3.91 -21.55 4.56
C PHE A 79 -3.84 -20.02 4.69
N GLY A 80 -4.99 -19.38 4.66
CA GLY A 80 -5.19 -17.94 4.71
C GLY A 80 -6.58 -17.59 4.19
N THR A 81 -6.87 -16.30 4.03
CA THR A 81 -8.16 -15.84 3.53
C THR A 81 -7.99 -14.71 2.53
N ILE A 82 -8.64 -14.84 1.37
CA ILE A 82 -8.71 -13.81 0.34
C ILE A 82 -10.19 -13.56 0.03
N GLU A 83 -10.68 -12.39 0.42
CA GLU A 83 -12.05 -11.93 0.13
C GLU A 83 -11.99 -10.87 -0.99
N GLY A 84 -12.76 -11.09 -2.05
CA GLY A 84 -12.89 -10.12 -3.15
C GLY A 84 -13.77 -8.89 -2.78
N PRO A 85 -13.74 -7.85 -3.64
CA PRO A 85 -12.96 -7.80 -4.85
C PRO A 85 -11.45 -7.62 -4.56
N ALA A 86 -10.61 -8.45 -5.15
CA ALA A 86 -9.16 -8.41 -4.98
C ALA A 86 -8.42 -8.76 -6.28
N TYR A 87 -7.38 -8.01 -6.59
CA TYR A 87 -6.47 -8.27 -7.70
C TYR A 87 -5.07 -8.52 -7.17
N ILE A 88 -4.53 -9.70 -7.45
CA ILE A 88 -3.16 -10.10 -7.09
C ILE A 88 -2.44 -10.46 -8.39
N ASP A 89 -1.45 -9.65 -8.75
CA ASP A 89 -0.71 -9.78 -10.00
C ASP A 89 0.29 -10.95 -9.97
N ASP A 90 0.97 -11.16 -11.09
CA ASP A 90 1.96 -12.21 -11.32
C ASP A 90 3.11 -12.16 -10.28
N GLU A 91 3.71 -13.29 -9.99
CA GLU A 91 4.95 -13.43 -9.20
C GLU A 91 4.85 -12.97 -7.74
N CYS A 92 3.66 -12.73 -7.22
CA CYS A 92 3.46 -12.39 -5.82
C CYS A 92 3.73 -13.57 -4.89
N ILE A 93 4.15 -13.28 -3.66
CA ILE A 93 4.36 -14.26 -2.60
C ILE A 93 3.39 -13.96 -1.47
N LEU A 94 2.43 -14.87 -1.22
CA LEU A 94 1.55 -14.83 -0.08
C LEU A 94 2.02 -15.84 0.96
N ARG A 95 2.07 -15.43 2.23
CA ARG A 95 2.54 -16.26 3.33
C ARG A 95 1.40 -16.73 4.24
N PRO A 96 1.60 -17.79 5.05
CA PRO A 96 0.55 -18.34 5.92
C PRO A 96 -0.14 -17.28 6.78
N SER A 97 -1.44 -17.47 7.01
CA SER A 97 -2.29 -16.55 7.78
C SER A 97 -2.45 -15.15 7.16
N VAL A 98 -2.15 -14.95 5.88
CA VAL A 98 -2.47 -13.69 5.19
C VAL A 98 -4.00 -13.50 5.18
N TYR A 99 -4.44 -12.25 5.42
CA TYR A 99 -5.85 -11.88 5.33
C TYR A 99 -6.06 -10.68 4.38
N VAL A 100 -6.66 -10.93 3.23
CA VAL A 100 -7.05 -9.92 2.25
C VAL A 100 -8.55 -9.68 2.37
N ARG A 101 -8.96 -8.45 2.73
CA ARG A 101 -10.36 -8.11 3.09
C ARG A 101 -11.07 -7.25 2.04
N GLY A 102 -10.87 -7.53 0.79
CA GLY A 102 -11.56 -6.82 -0.29
C GLY A 102 -11.09 -5.38 -0.57
N ASN A 103 -11.41 -4.92 -1.76
CA ASN A 103 -10.90 -3.69 -2.35
C ASN A 103 -9.37 -3.60 -2.29
N VAL A 104 -8.67 -4.67 -2.68
CA VAL A 104 -7.20 -4.73 -2.63
C VAL A 104 -6.65 -4.95 -4.03
N ILE A 105 -5.72 -4.09 -4.43
CA ILE A 105 -4.94 -4.21 -5.67
C ILE A 105 -3.49 -4.44 -5.28
N VAL A 106 -2.91 -5.54 -5.76
CA VAL A 106 -1.52 -5.91 -5.53
C VAL A 106 -0.82 -6.06 -6.87
N GLY A 107 0.19 -5.23 -7.10
CA GLY A 107 1.04 -5.28 -8.29
C GLY A 107 2.03 -6.44 -8.24
N ARG A 108 2.73 -6.64 -9.37
CA ARG A 108 3.67 -7.73 -9.59
C ARG A 108 4.75 -7.82 -8.52
N GLY A 109 5.11 -9.06 -8.16
CA GLY A 109 6.27 -9.36 -7.33
C GLY A 109 6.17 -8.90 -5.88
N CYS A 110 4.98 -8.57 -5.39
CA CYS A 110 4.78 -8.15 -4.01
C CYS A 110 4.83 -9.33 -3.02
N VAL A 111 5.22 -9.04 -1.79
CA VAL A 111 5.18 -9.98 -0.67
C VAL A 111 4.09 -9.58 0.31
N LEU A 112 3.07 -10.43 0.45
CA LEU A 112 2.02 -10.33 1.45
C LEU A 112 2.32 -11.35 2.55
N GLY A 113 2.85 -10.87 3.64
CA GLY A 113 3.53 -11.67 4.65
C GLY A 113 2.64 -12.44 5.62
N ASN A 114 3.31 -13.17 6.49
CA ASN A 114 2.66 -13.95 7.53
C ASN A 114 1.86 -13.05 8.49
N SER A 115 0.61 -13.42 8.73
CA SER A 115 -0.30 -12.71 9.64
C SER A 115 -0.41 -11.21 9.34
N CYS A 116 -0.39 -10.85 8.06
CA CYS A 116 -0.63 -9.49 7.59
C CYS A 116 -2.07 -9.35 7.13
N GLU A 117 -2.68 -8.21 7.43
CA GLU A 117 -4.03 -7.87 6.99
C GLU A 117 -4.00 -6.71 6.01
N PHE A 118 -4.73 -6.86 4.89
CA PHE A 118 -4.86 -5.86 3.84
C PHE A 118 -6.34 -5.54 3.59
N LYS A 119 -6.70 -4.27 3.58
CA LYS A 119 -8.07 -3.83 3.36
C LYS A 119 -8.10 -2.49 2.62
N ASN A 120 -8.87 -2.43 1.52
CA ASN A 120 -9.06 -1.21 0.74
C ASN A 120 -7.72 -0.50 0.44
N SER A 121 -6.78 -1.23 -0.13
CA SER A 121 -5.38 -0.80 -0.27
C SER A 121 -4.83 -1.13 -1.64
N LEU A 122 -3.85 -0.34 -2.06
CA LEU A 122 -3.13 -0.52 -3.31
C LEU A 122 -1.64 -0.63 -3.03
N LEU A 123 -1.05 -1.73 -3.49
CA LEU A 123 0.38 -1.98 -3.52
C LEU A 123 0.83 -1.94 -4.98
N LEU A 124 1.76 -1.06 -5.33
CA LEU A 124 2.40 -1.07 -6.64
C LEU A 124 3.35 -2.27 -6.78
N GLU A 125 4.36 -2.24 -7.64
CA GLU A 125 5.22 -3.40 -7.87
C GLU A 125 6.28 -3.59 -6.78
N HIS A 126 6.63 -4.86 -6.49
CA HIS A 126 7.73 -5.27 -5.60
C HIS A 126 7.63 -4.74 -4.16
N VAL A 127 6.42 -4.43 -3.71
CA VAL A 127 6.18 -4.00 -2.32
C VAL A 127 6.36 -5.16 -1.37
N GLN A 128 7.01 -4.90 -0.23
CA GLN A 128 7.27 -5.92 0.78
C GLN A 128 6.57 -5.59 2.11
N VAL A 129 5.61 -6.43 2.48
CA VAL A 129 4.87 -6.37 3.75
C VAL A 129 4.99 -7.73 4.43
N PRO A 130 6.17 -8.08 5.01
CA PRO A 130 6.52 -9.47 5.27
C PRO A 130 5.94 -10.10 6.54
N HIS A 131 5.61 -9.34 7.61
CA HIS A 131 5.30 -9.91 8.92
C HIS A 131 4.42 -9.03 9.80
N PHE A 132 3.26 -9.55 10.26
CA PHE A 132 2.43 -8.96 11.31
C PHE A 132 2.03 -7.50 11.06
N ASN A 133 1.74 -7.16 9.83
CA ASN A 133 1.43 -5.78 9.45
C ASN A 133 -0.08 -5.58 9.26
N TYR A 134 -0.55 -4.35 9.52
CA TYR A 134 -1.88 -3.91 9.12
C TYR A 134 -1.77 -2.81 8.05
N VAL A 135 -2.39 -3.06 6.89
CA VAL A 135 -2.43 -2.14 5.75
C VAL A 135 -3.89 -1.85 5.41
N GLY A 136 -4.41 -0.78 5.96
CA GLY A 136 -5.80 -0.36 5.74
C GLY A 136 -5.91 1.01 5.08
N ASP A 137 -6.74 1.13 4.04
CA ASP A 137 -7.02 2.38 3.32
C ASP A 137 -5.71 3.12 2.93
N SER A 138 -4.73 2.38 2.39
CA SER A 138 -3.35 2.82 2.19
C SER A 138 -2.86 2.57 0.77
N ILE A 139 -1.84 3.31 0.34
CA ILE A 139 -1.20 3.15 -0.97
C ILE A 139 0.31 3.04 -0.75
N LEU A 140 0.92 1.98 -1.29
CA LEU A 140 2.35 1.71 -1.20
C LEU A 140 2.97 1.73 -2.60
N GLY A 141 3.96 2.59 -2.80
CA GLY A 141 4.71 2.76 -4.05
C GLY A 141 5.64 1.60 -4.36
N ASN A 142 6.21 1.61 -5.55
CA ASN A 142 7.10 0.55 -6.03
C ASN A 142 8.26 0.33 -5.06
N GLY A 143 8.52 -0.93 -4.71
CA GLY A 143 9.61 -1.29 -3.79
C GLY A 143 9.47 -0.77 -2.36
N ALA A 144 8.31 -0.24 -1.96
CA ALA A 144 8.09 0.17 -0.58
C ALA A 144 8.18 -1.02 0.39
N HIS A 145 8.68 -0.79 1.60
CA HIS A 145 8.92 -1.85 2.57
C HIS A 145 8.37 -1.50 3.95
N LEU A 146 7.65 -2.44 4.56
CA LEU A 146 7.22 -2.36 5.95
C LEU A 146 7.99 -3.39 6.80
N GLY A 147 8.66 -2.95 7.84
CA GLY A 147 9.25 -3.82 8.86
C GLY A 147 8.16 -4.59 9.63
N ALA A 148 8.57 -5.64 10.34
CA ALA A 148 7.65 -6.47 11.12
C ALA A 148 6.86 -5.64 12.15
N GLY A 149 5.56 -5.90 12.26
CA GLY A 149 4.70 -5.20 13.21
C GLY A 149 4.37 -3.74 12.88
N CYS A 150 4.69 -3.27 11.68
CA CYS A 150 4.32 -1.92 11.25
C CYS A 150 2.81 -1.82 11.03
N ILE A 151 2.19 -0.76 11.56
CA ILE A 151 0.75 -0.51 11.49
C ILE A 151 0.47 0.77 10.71
N LEU A 152 -0.29 0.65 9.63
CA LEU A 152 -0.82 1.80 8.91
C LEU A 152 -2.23 2.11 9.45
N SER A 153 -2.29 2.94 10.50
CA SER A 153 -3.56 3.30 11.14
C SER A 153 -4.41 4.18 10.21
N ASN A 154 -5.68 3.82 10.00
CA ASN A 154 -6.54 4.44 9.00
C ASN A 154 -7.72 5.25 9.57
N LEU A 155 -7.94 5.22 10.88
CA LEU A 155 -9.05 5.90 11.54
C LEU A 155 -8.54 6.77 12.70
N ARG A 156 -8.97 8.02 12.74
CA ARG A 156 -8.68 8.93 13.84
C ARG A 156 -9.49 8.56 15.08
N LEU A 157 -8.92 8.75 16.26
CA LEU A 157 -9.60 8.48 17.54
C LEU A 157 -10.85 9.36 17.74
N ASP A 158 -10.82 10.60 17.25
CA ASP A 158 -11.95 11.54 17.28
C ASP A 158 -12.97 11.30 16.15
N GLN A 159 -12.74 10.31 15.30
CA GLN A 159 -13.58 9.89 14.16
C GLN A 159 -13.87 10.99 13.12
N GLN A 160 -13.14 12.10 13.15
CA GLN A 160 -13.23 13.14 12.14
C GLN A 160 -12.56 12.73 10.83
N CYS A 161 -12.81 13.49 9.74
CA CYS A 161 -12.13 13.28 8.48
C CYS A 161 -10.61 13.44 8.64
N VAL A 162 -9.87 12.58 7.91
CA VAL A 162 -8.42 12.59 7.93
C VAL A 162 -7.91 13.77 7.11
N CYS A 163 -6.95 14.50 7.66
CA CYS A 163 -6.19 15.51 6.92
C CYS A 163 -4.83 14.96 6.57
N MET A 164 -4.36 15.22 5.35
CA MET A 164 -2.96 15.06 4.98
C MET A 164 -2.22 16.38 5.19
N GLN A 165 -0.90 16.33 5.20
CA GLN A 165 -0.07 17.53 5.30
C GLN A 165 0.83 17.64 4.08
N MET A 166 0.92 18.82 3.48
CA MET A 166 1.91 19.12 2.44
C MET A 166 3.32 19.16 3.05
N PRO A 167 4.38 18.96 2.25
CA PRO A 167 5.76 19.20 2.72
C PRO A 167 5.99 20.60 3.28
N THR A 168 5.20 21.58 2.85
CA THR A 168 5.22 22.95 3.34
C THR A 168 4.58 23.12 4.72
N GLY A 169 3.92 22.08 5.26
CA GLY A 169 3.17 22.13 6.52
C GLY A 169 1.67 22.45 6.35
N GLU A 170 1.24 22.88 5.17
CA GLU A 170 -0.18 23.14 4.88
C GLU A 170 -1.01 21.86 5.00
N LYS A 171 -2.22 21.96 5.59
CA LYS A 171 -3.13 20.83 5.74
C LYS A 171 -4.06 20.71 4.52
N ILE A 172 -4.18 19.48 4.03
CA ILE A 172 -5.10 19.11 2.96
C ILE A 172 -6.31 18.40 3.59
N GLN A 173 -7.50 18.94 3.35
CA GLN A 173 -8.75 18.30 3.72
C GLN A 173 -9.06 17.19 2.70
N THR A 174 -8.98 15.92 3.11
CA THR A 174 -9.20 14.80 2.19
C THR A 174 -10.68 14.47 1.98
N GLY A 175 -11.55 14.88 2.89
CA GLY A 175 -12.95 14.45 2.93
C GLY A 175 -13.14 12.98 3.32
N LEU A 176 -12.07 12.23 3.54
CA LEU A 176 -12.11 10.81 3.87
C LEU A 176 -12.13 10.60 5.39
N ARG A 177 -13.09 9.82 5.87
CA ARG A 177 -13.14 9.39 7.27
C ARG A 177 -12.09 8.33 7.59
N LYS A 178 -11.71 7.52 6.59
CA LYS A 178 -10.64 6.53 6.68
C LYS A 178 -9.61 6.79 5.60
N LEU A 179 -8.38 6.97 6.02
CA LEU A 179 -7.19 7.09 5.18
C LEU A 179 -6.00 6.67 6.03
N GLY A 180 -5.32 5.61 5.62
CA GLY A 180 -4.12 5.12 6.27
C GLY A 180 -2.89 5.95 5.90
N ALA A 181 -1.86 5.31 5.40
CA ALA A 181 -0.65 5.96 4.98
C ALA A 181 -0.43 5.85 3.46
N ILE A 182 0.26 6.84 2.92
CA ILE A 182 0.74 6.84 1.54
C ILE A 182 2.26 6.75 1.58
N LEU A 183 2.82 5.71 0.97
CA LEU A 183 4.26 5.51 0.85
C LEU A 183 4.66 5.67 -0.61
N GLY A 184 5.57 6.60 -0.90
CA GLY A 184 6.17 6.77 -2.22
C GLY A 184 7.15 5.62 -2.57
N ASP A 185 7.64 5.63 -3.79
CA ASP A 185 8.57 4.60 -4.29
C ASP A 185 9.80 4.45 -3.37
N GLY A 186 10.13 3.22 -3.01
CA GLY A 186 11.26 2.89 -2.15
C GLY A 186 11.16 3.39 -0.69
N ALA A 187 10.02 3.94 -0.27
CA ALA A 187 9.85 4.38 1.12
C ALA A 187 9.80 3.20 2.08
N GLN A 188 10.33 3.39 3.30
CA GLN A 188 10.47 2.32 4.27
C GLN A 188 9.93 2.72 5.64
N ALA A 189 9.27 1.78 6.31
CA ALA A 189 8.85 1.92 7.70
C ALA A 189 9.47 0.79 8.54
N GLY A 190 10.19 1.17 9.60
CA GLY A 190 10.89 0.23 10.48
C GLY A 190 9.95 -0.62 11.32
N CYS A 191 10.50 -1.66 11.93
CA CYS A 191 9.74 -2.60 12.76
C CYS A 191 8.98 -1.88 13.90
N ASN A 192 7.76 -2.33 14.18
CA ASN A 192 6.89 -1.79 15.23
C ASN A 192 6.64 -0.28 15.13
N SER A 193 6.81 0.32 13.94
CA SER A 193 6.40 1.70 13.72
C SER A 193 4.89 1.80 13.51
N VAL A 194 4.32 2.94 13.88
CA VAL A 194 2.91 3.26 13.62
C VAL A 194 2.84 4.51 12.75
N LEU A 195 2.33 4.36 11.54
CA LEU A 195 2.00 5.49 10.69
C LEU A 195 0.56 5.91 10.98
N GLN A 196 0.40 7.15 11.49
CA GLN A 196 -0.91 7.68 11.85
C GLN A 196 -1.75 8.04 10.61
N PRO A 197 -3.08 8.14 10.74
CA PRO A 197 -3.98 8.43 9.61
C PRO A 197 -3.55 9.66 8.81
N GLY A 198 -3.41 9.49 7.49
CA GLY A 198 -2.97 10.54 6.58
C GLY A 198 -1.45 10.77 6.54
N ALA A 199 -0.65 9.91 7.16
CA ALA A 199 0.80 9.96 7.03
C ALA A 199 1.23 9.77 5.56
N CYS A 200 2.22 10.56 5.11
CA CYS A 200 2.75 10.50 3.76
C CYS A 200 4.28 10.45 3.78
N LEU A 201 4.83 9.39 3.20
CA LEU A 201 6.27 9.25 2.98
C LEU A 201 6.57 9.50 1.51
N PHE A 202 7.41 10.47 1.20
CA PHE A 202 7.90 10.71 -0.14
C PHE A 202 8.89 9.61 -0.57
N PRO A 203 9.25 9.53 -1.86
CA PRO A 203 10.15 8.49 -2.33
C PRO A 203 11.42 8.39 -1.50
N ASN A 204 11.80 7.15 -1.13
CA ASN A 204 12.96 6.82 -0.30
C ASN A 204 12.95 7.43 1.13
N ALA A 205 11.84 7.96 1.59
CA ALA A 205 11.73 8.42 2.98
C ALA A 205 11.67 7.23 3.95
N VAL A 206 12.22 7.41 5.13
CA VAL A 206 12.34 6.34 6.14
C VAL A 206 11.69 6.77 7.45
N VAL A 207 10.83 5.92 8.01
CA VAL A 207 10.37 5.98 9.40
C VAL A 207 11.16 4.93 10.18
N TYR A 208 11.75 5.32 11.32
CA TYR A 208 12.61 4.42 12.09
C TYR A 208 11.80 3.43 12.94
N PRO A 209 12.42 2.31 13.39
CA PRO A 209 11.75 1.35 14.25
C PRO A 209 11.15 2.00 15.50
N CYS A 210 9.97 1.49 15.93
CA CYS A 210 9.23 1.97 17.11
C CYS A 210 8.79 3.44 17.06
N GLU A 211 8.88 4.09 15.90
CA GLU A 211 8.43 5.48 15.73
C GLU A 211 6.91 5.55 15.50
N SER A 212 6.23 6.43 16.24
CA SER A 212 4.86 6.85 15.91
C SER A 212 4.93 8.10 15.03
N PHE A 213 4.69 7.93 13.73
CA PHE A 213 4.86 8.98 12.73
C PHE A 213 3.53 9.58 12.28
N LYS A 214 3.49 10.93 12.19
CA LYS A 214 2.37 11.71 11.66
C LYS A 214 2.86 12.78 10.71
N GLY A 215 2.07 13.09 9.69
CA GLY A 215 2.35 14.15 8.71
C GLY A 215 3.12 13.65 7.51
N THR A 216 3.98 14.47 6.93
CA THR A 216 4.71 14.17 5.70
C THR A 216 6.21 14.16 5.94
N ARG A 217 6.89 13.14 5.40
CA ARG A 217 8.35 12.99 5.46
C ARG A 217 8.95 12.94 4.07
N LEU A 218 9.95 13.77 3.84
CA LEU A 218 10.81 13.71 2.65
C LEU A 218 12.02 12.80 2.92
N ALA A 219 12.62 12.26 1.87
CA ALA A 219 13.90 11.57 2.00
C ALA A 219 14.97 12.53 2.59
N LYS A 220 15.80 12.01 3.47
CA LYS A 220 17.00 12.76 3.90
C LYS A 220 17.95 12.92 2.70
N SER A 221 18.44 14.12 2.46
CA SER A 221 19.46 14.31 1.41
C SER A 221 20.70 13.46 1.74
N ALA A 222 21.36 12.90 0.71
CA ALA A 222 22.56 12.08 0.89
C ALA A 222 23.67 12.78 1.73
N LYS A 223 23.71 14.12 1.74
CA LYS A 223 24.60 14.91 2.59
C LYS A 223 24.29 14.81 4.09
N ALA A 224 23.04 14.58 4.48
CA ALA A 224 22.65 14.46 5.89
C ALA A 224 23.00 13.09 6.50
N LEU A 225 23.07 12.04 5.68
CA LEU A 225 23.46 10.69 6.12
C LEU A 225 24.94 10.60 6.50
N SER A 226 25.83 11.36 5.84
CA SER A 226 27.27 11.36 6.12
C SER A 226 27.67 12.06 7.43
N GLN A 227 26.78 12.85 8.03
CA GLN A 227 27.07 13.57 9.30
C GLN A 227 26.53 12.87 10.54
N THR A 228 25.47 12.01 10.41
CA THR A 228 24.89 11.28 11.55
C THR A 228 25.70 10.04 11.93
N ASP A 229 26.38 9.39 10.97
CA ASP A 229 27.18 8.17 11.24
C ASP A 229 28.50 8.45 11.97
N LYS A 230 28.95 9.70 12.03
CA LYS A 230 30.17 10.07 12.77
C LYS A 230 29.95 10.30 14.27
N ASN A 231 28.71 10.53 14.69
CA ASN A 231 28.40 10.82 16.11
C ASN A 231 27.86 9.61 16.89
N SER A 232 27.68 8.46 16.26
CA SER A 232 27.16 7.24 16.91
C SER A 232 28.24 6.19 17.23
N LEU A 233 29.53 6.54 17.02
CA LEU A 233 30.70 5.68 17.27
C LEU A 233 31.69 6.31 18.28
N GLN A 234 31.20 7.20 19.16
CA GLN A 234 31.98 7.63 20.33
C GLN A 234 31.28 7.28 21.63
#